data_76a6ffc31bdea71582da52b08cc1c76d
#
_entry.id   76a6ffc31bdea71582da52b08cc1c76d
#
_cell.length_a   1.000
_cell.length_b   1.000
_cell.length_c   1.000
_cell.angle_alpha   90.00
_cell.angle_beta   90.00
_cell.angle_gamma   90.00
#
_symmetry.space_group_name_H-M   'P 1'
#
loop_
_entity.id
_entity.type
_entity.pdbx_description
1 polymer ?
#
loop_
_entity_poly.entity_id
_entity_poly.type
_entity_poly.pdbx_seq_one_letter_code
_entity_poly.pdbx_strand_id
1 'polypeptide(L)' 'MAIAYYNSTSMEWEVLDLETEEVLDTFEDRYAAQQYADFLNSY' A
#
# COMPACT_ATOMS: atom_id res chain seq x y z
N MET A 1 -7.79 3.50 7.33
CA MET A 1 -6.35 3.34 7.50
C MET A 1 -5.76 2.49 6.39
N ALA A 2 -4.61 2.88 5.88
CA ALA A 2 -3.95 2.15 4.81
C ALA A 2 -2.61 1.61 5.26
N ILE A 3 -2.23 0.45 4.76
CA ILE A 3 -0.93 -0.14 5.03
C ILE A 3 -0.24 -0.49 3.72
N ALA A 4 1.10 -0.47 3.75
CA ALA A 4 1.91 -0.94 2.64
C ALA A 4 2.48 -2.32 3.01
N TYR A 5 2.38 -3.27 2.10
CA TYR A 5 2.94 -4.60 2.32
C TYR A 5 3.45 -5.18 1.01
N TYR A 6 4.33 -6.17 1.12
CA TYR A 6 4.90 -6.82 -0.05
C TYR A 6 4.08 -8.08 -0.40
N ASN A 7 3.59 -8.13 -1.63
CA ASN A 7 2.89 -9.31 -2.13
C ASN A 7 3.87 -10.16 -2.94
N SER A 8 4.29 -11.28 -2.37
CA SER A 8 5.28 -12.14 -3.02
C SER A 8 4.74 -12.89 -4.23
N THR A 9 3.42 -13.02 -4.34
CA THR A 9 2.80 -13.67 -5.49
C THR A 9 2.91 -12.79 -6.74
N SER A 10 2.62 -11.50 -6.59
CA SER A 10 2.71 -10.55 -7.68
C SER A 10 4.09 -9.90 -7.77
N MET A 11 4.89 -10.05 -6.72
CA MET A 11 6.22 -9.44 -6.60
C MET A 11 6.16 -7.92 -6.64
N GLU A 12 5.15 -7.37 -5.98
CA GLU A 12 4.93 -5.93 -5.91
C GLU A 12 4.57 -5.51 -4.49
N TRP A 13 4.84 -4.23 -4.19
CA TRP A 13 4.34 -3.63 -2.97
C TRP A 13 2.94 -3.12 -3.22
N GLU A 14 2.02 -3.44 -2.30
CA GLU A 14 0.62 -3.03 -2.40
C GLU A 14 0.26 -2.14 -1.24
N VAL A 15 -0.60 -1.16 -1.50
CA VAL A 15 -1.19 -0.33 -0.46
C VAL A 15 -2.65 -0.75 -0.32
N LEU A 16 -3.00 -1.22 0.86
CA LEU A 16 -4.32 -1.79 1.15
C LEU A 16 -5.10 -0.88 2.08
N ASP A 17 -6.37 -0.67 1.75
CA ASP A 17 -7.31 0.00 2.64
C ASP A 17 -7.86 -1.05 3.62
N LEU A 18 -7.58 -0.88 4.92
CA LEU A 18 -8.00 -1.85 5.92
C LEU A 18 -9.50 -1.84 6.19
N GLU A 19 -10.19 -0.76 5.88
CA GLU A 19 -11.63 -0.69 6.10
C GLU A 19 -12.41 -1.47 5.06
N THR A 20 -12.01 -1.36 3.81
CA THR A 20 -12.71 -2.01 2.70
C THR A 20 -12.00 -3.26 2.20
N GLU A 21 -10.76 -3.46 2.64
CA GLU A 21 -9.89 -4.55 2.18
C GLU A 21 -9.61 -4.48 0.68
N GLU A 22 -9.56 -3.27 0.15
CA GLU A 22 -9.25 -3.04 -1.27
C GLU A 22 -7.79 -2.65 -1.45
N VAL A 23 -7.19 -3.16 -2.52
CA VAL A 23 -5.86 -2.72 -2.92
C VAL A 23 -6.04 -1.39 -3.66
N LEU A 24 -5.46 -0.33 -3.10
CA LEU A 24 -5.62 1.02 -3.63
C LEU A 24 -4.62 1.33 -4.74
N ASP A 25 -3.40 0.78 -4.62
CA ASP A 25 -2.36 0.99 -5.63
C ASP A 25 -1.24 -0.02 -5.42
N THR A 26 -0.39 -0.15 -6.44
CA THR A 26 0.77 -1.03 -6.39
C THR A 26 2.01 -0.27 -6.79
N PHE A 27 3.16 -0.69 -6.23
CA PHE A 27 4.44 -0.02 -6.45
C PHE A 27 5.54 -1.06 -6.54
N GLU A 28 6.59 -0.77 -7.30
CA GLU A 28 7.76 -1.63 -7.36
C GLU A 28 8.70 -1.40 -6.17
N ASP A 29 8.60 -0.22 -5.55
CA ASP A 29 9.51 0.24 -4.53
C ASP A 29 8.78 0.37 -3.19
N ARG A 30 9.38 -0.21 -2.15
CA ARG A 30 8.86 -0.13 -0.79
C ARG A 30 8.67 1.31 -0.33
N TYR A 31 9.63 2.16 -0.66
CA TYR A 31 9.62 3.55 -0.22
C TYR A 31 8.40 4.29 -0.77
N ALA A 32 8.14 4.11 -2.06
CA ALA A 32 7.01 4.75 -2.70
C ALA A 32 5.68 4.27 -2.11
N ALA A 33 5.56 2.97 -1.86
CA ALA A 33 4.36 2.41 -1.27
C ALA A 33 4.12 2.97 0.13
N GLN A 34 5.17 3.05 0.94
CA GLN A 34 5.06 3.56 2.29
C GLN A 34 4.68 5.05 2.30
N GLN A 35 5.26 5.83 1.41
CA GLN A 35 4.91 7.24 1.30
C GLN A 35 3.44 7.43 0.95
N TYR A 36 2.93 6.62 0.05
CA TYR A 36 1.52 6.70 -0.34
C TYR A 36 0.61 6.32 0.83
N ALA A 37 0.93 5.25 1.54
CA ALA A 37 0.17 4.85 2.71
C ALA A 37 0.18 5.96 3.78
N ASP A 38 1.33 6.56 4.02
CA ASP A 38 1.45 7.65 4.98
C ASP A 38 0.61 8.85 4.56
N PHE A 39 0.62 9.16 3.27
CA PHE A 39 -0.20 10.25 2.74
C PHE A 39 -1.69 10.00 3.00
N LEU A 40 -2.14 8.80 2.72
CA LEU A 40 -3.55 8.44 2.94
C LEU A 40 -3.92 8.49 4.42
N ASN A 41 -3.00 8.12 5.29
CA ASN A 41 -3.25 8.10 6.73
C ASN A 41 -3.14 9.48 7.39
N SER A 42 -2.69 10.49 6.64
CA SER A 42 -2.54 11.84 7.18
C SER A 42 -3.80 12.69 7.07
N TYR A 43 -4.84 12.20 6.44
CA TYR A 43 -6.12 12.90 6.36
C TYR A 43 -6.89 12.88 7.66
#